data_a7d21c9d90347af5cd8261dc1d50ca07
#
_entry.id   a7d21c9d90347af5cd8261dc1d50ca07
#
_cell.length_a   1.000
_cell.length_b   1.000
_cell.length_c   1.000
_cell.angle_alpha   90.00
_cell.angle_beta   90.00
_cell.angle_gamma   90.00
#
_symmetry.space_group_name_H-M   'P 1'
#
loop_
_entity.id
_entity.type
_entity.pdbx_description
1 polymer ?
#
loop_
_entity_poly.entity_id
_entity_poly.type
_entity_poly.pdbx_seq_one_letter_code
_entity_poly.pdbx_strand_id
1 'polypeptide(L)'
;QDFYPRLGADLLAATGVDAEVHATGLYWLDLEDESQALAWSARVGRGLHALALSEVRQRVPALGADFSRALYLPGVANVRNPRLVRALRTALQQMANVTLHEECEVTGLIGDAGRLLGVRTAAGEVRGGRVVVAAGAWSGRLLASLGLHLPVEPVKGQMILYKCAEDFLPAMVLAGGRYAIPRKDGHVLVGSTLEHAGFDKTPTQDAFESLKASAEELLPALKGAEVVGHWAGLRPGSAEGIPYIGEVPSHPGLWLNCGHYRNGLVLAPASCELLKNLMLGEAPIIDPQPYAPAGRL
;
A
#
# COMPACT_ATOMS: atom_id res chain seq x y z
N GLN A 1 9.49 0.62 7.79
CA GLN A 1 9.35 -0.85 7.93
C GLN A 1 9.35 -1.27 9.40
N ASP A 2 10.26 -0.76 10.19
CA ASP A 2 10.43 -1.12 11.62
C ASP A 2 9.23 -0.73 12.51
N PHE A 3 8.35 0.13 12.01
CA PHE A 3 7.14 0.55 12.68
C PHE A 3 6.06 -0.55 12.72
N TYR A 4 5.91 -1.33 11.64
CA TYR A 4 4.81 -2.29 11.53
C TYR A 4 4.84 -3.44 12.54
N PRO A 5 5.99 -4.04 12.90
CA PRO A 5 6.02 -5.07 13.94
C PRO A 5 5.48 -4.56 15.28
N ARG A 6 5.85 -3.34 15.67
CA ARG A 6 5.34 -2.70 16.88
C ARG A 6 3.84 -2.40 16.77
N LEU A 7 3.43 -1.73 15.68
CA LEU A 7 2.01 -1.44 15.44
C LEU A 7 1.16 -2.71 15.47
N GLY A 8 1.64 -3.80 14.85
CA GLY A 8 0.94 -5.09 14.84
C GLY A 8 0.76 -5.67 16.24
N ALA A 9 1.79 -5.59 17.08
CA ALA A 9 1.73 -6.04 18.48
C ALA A 9 0.77 -5.17 19.31
N ASP A 10 0.85 -3.83 19.16
CA ASP A 10 -0.01 -2.88 19.87
C ASP A 10 -1.49 -3.06 19.48
N LEU A 11 -1.76 -3.26 18.18
CA LEU A 11 -3.13 -3.51 17.70
C LEU A 11 -3.67 -4.86 18.18
N LEU A 12 -2.84 -5.92 18.18
CA LEU A 12 -3.25 -7.22 18.72
C LEU A 12 -3.61 -7.12 20.20
N ALA A 13 -2.77 -6.45 20.98
CA ALA A 13 -3.02 -6.26 22.42
C ALA A 13 -4.29 -5.44 22.68
N ALA A 14 -4.53 -4.38 21.89
CA ALA A 14 -5.68 -3.51 22.09
C ALA A 14 -6.99 -4.09 21.56
N THR A 15 -6.96 -4.88 20.49
CA THR A 15 -8.18 -5.26 19.74
C THR A 15 -8.42 -6.76 19.64
N GLY A 16 -7.45 -7.60 19.98
CA GLY A 16 -7.49 -9.04 19.75
C GLY A 16 -7.34 -9.43 18.27
N VAL A 17 -7.10 -8.49 17.35
CA VAL A 17 -6.98 -8.74 15.91
C VAL A 17 -5.51 -8.74 15.48
N ASP A 18 -4.98 -9.90 15.07
CA ASP A 18 -3.65 -10.00 14.47
C ASP A 18 -3.65 -9.43 13.06
N ALA A 19 -2.93 -8.33 12.85
CA ALA A 19 -2.72 -7.73 11.54
C ALA A 19 -1.84 -8.59 10.60
N GLU A 20 -1.28 -9.68 11.13
CA GLU A 20 -0.39 -10.60 10.42
C GLU A 20 0.80 -9.86 9.80
N VAL A 21 1.54 -9.13 10.64
CA VAL A 21 2.86 -8.61 10.26
C VAL A 21 3.83 -9.77 10.26
N HIS A 22 4.31 -10.16 9.07
CA HIS A 22 5.11 -11.36 8.86
C HIS A 22 6.44 -11.01 8.21
N ALA A 23 7.53 -11.07 8.98
CA ALA A 23 8.89 -10.84 8.50
C ALA A 23 9.42 -12.12 7.84
N THR A 24 9.33 -12.20 6.52
CA THR A 24 9.74 -13.37 5.74
C THR A 24 11.02 -13.14 4.93
N GLY A 25 11.43 -11.89 4.80
CA GLY A 25 12.42 -11.52 3.79
C GLY A 25 11.83 -11.55 2.37
N LEU A 26 12.67 -11.17 1.42
CA LEU A 26 12.33 -11.11 0.00
C LEU A 26 13.48 -11.66 -0.83
N TYR A 27 13.21 -12.62 -1.69
CA TYR A 27 14.07 -13.03 -2.79
C TYR A 27 13.68 -12.24 -4.03
N TRP A 28 14.62 -11.49 -4.58
CA TRP A 28 14.46 -10.74 -5.83
C TRP A 28 15.25 -11.44 -6.92
N LEU A 29 14.55 -11.99 -7.91
CA LEU A 29 15.12 -12.83 -8.95
C LEU A 29 15.33 -12.00 -10.22
N ASP A 30 16.46 -12.23 -10.89
CA ASP A 30 16.84 -11.67 -12.19
C ASP A 30 16.60 -10.14 -12.29
N LEU A 31 16.93 -9.42 -11.21
CA LEU A 31 16.85 -7.96 -11.23
C LEU A 31 17.82 -7.36 -12.24
N GLU A 32 17.31 -6.55 -13.18
CA GLU A 32 18.12 -5.91 -14.22
C GLU A 32 19.16 -4.93 -13.64
N ASP A 33 18.73 -4.09 -12.68
CA ASP A 33 19.56 -3.07 -12.03
C ASP A 33 20.24 -3.57 -10.75
N GLU A 34 20.71 -4.82 -10.73
CA GLU A 34 21.29 -5.47 -9.54
C GLU A 34 22.39 -4.66 -8.87
N SER A 35 23.34 -4.12 -9.65
CA SER A 35 24.45 -3.33 -9.15
C SER A 35 23.97 -2.04 -8.46
N GLN A 36 22.95 -1.39 -9.01
CA GLN A 36 22.37 -0.18 -8.45
C GLN A 36 21.62 -0.50 -7.15
N ALA A 37 20.88 -1.61 -7.11
CA ALA A 37 20.18 -2.06 -5.91
C ALA A 37 21.15 -2.39 -4.76
N LEU A 38 22.26 -3.07 -5.05
CA LEU A 38 23.31 -3.36 -4.07
C LEU A 38 23.97 -2.09 -3.56
N ALA A 39 24.32 -1.15 -4.44
CA ALA A 39 24.90 0.14 -4.08
C ALA A 39 23.93 0.97 -3.20
N TRP A 40 22.64 1.00 -3.56
CA TRP A 40 21.60 1.62 -2.75
C TRP A 40 21.54 0.99 -1.35
N SER A 41 21.48 -0.33 -1.27
CA SER A 41 21.39 -1.06 0.00
C SER A 41 22.58 -0.81 0.91
N ALA A 42 23.79 -0.79 0.36
CA ALA A 42 25.01 -0.45 1.10
C ALA A 42 24.95 0.97 1.68
N ARG A 43 24.47 1.94 0.88
CA ARG A 43 24.34 3.35 1.32
C ARG A 43 23.34 3.52 2.46
N VAL A 44 22.23 2.76 2.44
CA VAL A 44 21.15 2.89 3.44
C VAL A 44 21.17 1.81 4.52
N GLY A 45 22.16 0.92 4.53
CA GLY A 45 22.32 -0.11 5.56
C GLY A 45 21.21 -1.18 5.59
N ARG A 46 20.66 -1.59 4.41
CA ARG A 46 19.50 -2.51 4.35
C ARG A 46 19.84 -4.00 4.25
N GLY A 47 21.09 -4.36 4.06
CA GLY A 47 21.54 -5.75 4.06
C GLY A 47 21.10 -6.59 2.85
N LEU A 48 20.79 -5.94 1.70
CA LEU A 48 20.56 -6.65 0.44
C LEU A 48 21.87 -7.30 -0.01
N HIS A 49 21.87 -8.56 -0.35
CA HIS A 49 23.04 -9.29 -0.82
C HIS A 49 22.68 -10.35 -1.86
N ALA A 50 23.65 -10.67 -2.72
CA ALA A 50 23.49 -11.73 -3.70
C ALA A 50 23.56 -13.13 -3.01
N LEU A 51 22.77 -14.06 -3.52
CA LEU A 51 22.76 -15.46 -3.10
C LEU A 51 22.92 -16.38 -4.30
N ALA A 52 23.57 -17.53 -4.10
CA ALA A 52 23.59 -18.58 -5.08
C ALA A 52 22.17 -19.19 -5.23
N LEU A 53 21.74 -19.42 -6.47
CA LEU A 53 20.41 -20.00 -6.74
C LEU A 53 20.22 -21.39 -6.11
N SER A 54 21.27 -22.16 -5.97
CA SER A 54 21.24 -23.44 -5.26
C SER A 54 20.81 -23.27 -3.81
N GLU A 55 21.28 -22.22 -3.14
CA GLU A 55 20.87 -21.87 -1.77
C GLU A 55 19.42 -21.39 -1.71
N VAL A 56 19.01 -20.55 -2.67
CA VAL A 56 17.62 -20.08 -2.76
C VAL A 56 16.67 -21.25 -2.97
N ARG A 57 17.00 -22.22 -3.85
CA ARG A 57 16.17 -23.40 -4.09
C ARG A 57 16.09 -24.34 -2.89
N GLN A 58 17.14 -24.43 -2.08
CA GLN A 58 17.06 -25.16 -0.82
C GLN A 58 16.07 -24.51 0.17
N ARG A 59 16.03 -23.17 0.20
CA ARG A 59 15.13 -22.42 1.09
C ARG A 59 13.72 -22.27 0.54
N VAL A 60 13.57 -22.24 -0.78
CA VAL A 60 12.30 -22.11 -1.51
C VAL A 60 12.19 -23.26 -2.54
N PRO A 61 11.87 -24.48 -2.11
CA PRO A 61 11.83 -25.66 -3.00
C PRO A 61 10.82 -25.52 -4.15
N ALA A 62 9.78 -24.73 -3.96
CA ALA A 62 8.74 -24.47 -4.96
C ALA A 62 9.21 -23.56 -6.12
N LEU A 63 10.41 -22.95 -6.03
CA LEU A 63 10.91 -21.98 -7.01
C LEU A 63 11.15 -22.62 -8.39
N GLY A 64 10.74 -21.90 -9.45
CA GLY A 64 10.99 -22.30 -10.84
C GLY A 64 12.47 -22.43 -11.20
N ALA A 65 12.75 -23.19 -12.24
CA ALA A 65 14.11 -23.55 -12.64
C ALA A 65 14.84 -22.47 -13.47
N ASP A 66 14.09 -21.58 -14.13
CA ASP A 66 14.60 -20.71 -15.20
C ASP A 66 15.26 -19.39 -14.73
N PHE A 67 15.42 -19.22 -13.41
CA PHE A 67 16.09 -18.04 -12.85
C PHE A 67 17.62 -18.25 -12.80
N SER A 68 18.36 -17.14 -13.06
CA SER A 68 19.82 -17.13 -13.16
C SER A 68 20.52 -16.39 -12.01
N ARG A 69 19.85 -15.41 -11.38
CA ARG A 69 20.39 -14.57 -10.31
C ARG A 69 19.37 -14.36 -9.20
N ALA A 70 19.85 -14.17 -7.99
CA ALA A 70 19.01 -13.86 -6.86
C ALA A 70 19.67 -12.87 -5.90
N LEU A 71 18.92 -11.88 -5.45
CA LEU A 71 19.23 -11.05 -4.31
C LEU A 71 18.31 -11.41 -3.15
N TYR A 72 18.81 -11.32 -1.93
CA TYR A 72 18.02 -11.51 -0.72
C TYR A 72 18.03 -10.27 0.16
N LEU A 73 16.85 -9.83 0.57
CA LEU A 73 16.64 -8.72 1.50
C LEU A 73 15.95 -9.24 2.77
N PRO A 74 16.71 -9.50 3.87
CA PRO A 74 16.16 -10.18 5.06
C PRO A 74 15.14 -9.34 5.85
N GLY A 75 15.30 -8.01 5.84
CA GLY A 75 14.49 -7.11 6.65
C GLY A 75 13.09 -6.79 6.08
N VAL A 76 12.63 -7.49 5.04
CA VAL A 76 11.32 -7.24 4.45
C VAL A 76 10.24 -8.06 5.16
N ALA A 77 9.15 -7.37 5.51
CA ALA A 77 7.96 -7.99 6.05
C ALA A 77 6.75 -7.72 5.13
N ASN A 78 5.77 -8.58 5.20
CA ASN A 78 4.45 -8.32 4.66
C ASN A 78 3.42 -8.12 5.77
N VAL A 79 2.31 -7.49 5.46
CA VAL A 79 1.17 -7.33 6.35
C VAL A 79 -0.10 -7.71 5.60
N ARG A 80 -1.07 -8.28 6.29
CA ARG A 80 -2.35 -8.64 5.68
C ARG A 80 -3.31 -7.46 5.74
N ASN A 81 -3.38 -6.68 4.65
CA ASN A 81 -4.13 -5.42 4.58
C ASN A 81 -5.56 -5.50 5.14
N PRO A 82 -6.40 -6.50 4.80
CA PRO A 82 -7.75 -6.57 5.37
C PRO A 82 -7.77 -6.75 6.90
N ARG A 83 -6.80 -7.48 7.45
CA ARG A 83 -6.67 -7.66 8.90
C ARG A 83 -6.16 -6.40 9.58
N LEU A 84 -5.17 -5.72 8.96
CA LEU A 84 -4.67 -4.43 9.46
C LEU A 84 -5.81 -3.39 9.53
N VAL A 85 -6.58 -3.25 8.45
CA VAL A 85 -7.72 -2.30 8.41
C VAL A 85 -8.75 -2.65 9.49
N ARG A 86 -9.08 -3.93 9.68
CA ARG A 86 -9.99 -4.38 10.74
C ARG A 86 -9.45 -4.05 12.13
N ALA A 87 -8.16 -4.29 12.39
CA ALA A 87 -7.54 -3.97 13.67
C ALA A 87 -7.55 -2.46 13.94
N LEU A 88 -7.17 -1.64 12.96
CA LEU A 88 -7.21 -0.17 13.06
C LEU A 88 -8.63 0.34 13.31
N ARG A 89 -9.63 -0.17 12.58
CA ARG A 89 -11.03 0.17 12.76
C ARG A 89 -11.49 -0.14 14.20
N THR A 90 -11.20 -1.35 14.67
CA THR A 90 -11.58 -1.76 16.05
C THR A 90 -10.89 -0.87 17.09
N ALA A 91 -9.61 -0.54 16.91
CA ALA A 91 -8.91 0.37 17.82
C ALA A 91 -9.52 1.77 17.83
N LEU A 92 -9.86 2.33 16.66
CA LEU A 92 -10.53 3.63 16.58
C LEU A 92 -11.92 3.65 17.22
N GLN A 93 -12.70 2.58 17.08
CA GLN A 93 -14.01 2.44 17.72
C GLN A 93 -13.94 2.44 19.25
N GLN A 94 -12.79 2.07 19.84
CA GLN A 94 -12.56 2.08 21.29
C GLN A 94 -12.15 3.46 21.83
N MET A 95 -11.82 4.41 20.95
CA MET A 95 -11.38 5.75 21.35
C MET A 95 -12.58 6.68 21.55
N ALA A 96 -12.75 7.20 22.77
CA ALA A 96 -13.88 8.07 23.13
C ALA A 96 -13.94 9.41 22.36
N ASN A 97 -12.79 9.86 21.82
CA ASN A 97 -12.66 11.10 21.05
C ASN A 97 -12.72 10.88 19.53
N VAL A 98 -13.04 9.67 19.08
CA VAL A 98 -13.15 9.33 17.65
C VAL A 98 -14.57 8.90 17.33
N THR A 99 -15.12 9.46 16.24
CA THR A 99 -16.40 9.02 15.68
C THR A 99 -16.16 8.50 14.27
N LEU A 100 -16.55 7.25 14.00
CA LEU A 100 -16.48 6.63 12.69
C LEU A 100 -17.86 6.67 12.02
N HIS A 101 -17.95 7.28 10.85
CA HIS A 101 -19.13 7.27 9.99
C HIS A 101 -18.86 6.32 8.81
N GLU A 102 -19.24 5.07 8.97
CA GLU A 102 -19.10 4.05 7.93
C GLU A 102 -20.27 4.10 6.97
N GLU A 103 -20.07 3.62 5.74
CA GLU A 103 -21.06 3.67 4.66
C GLU A 103 -21.59 5.10 4.42
N CYS A 104 -20.77 6.08 4.73
CA CYS A 104 -21.07 7.50 4.63
C CYS A 104 -20.16 8.16 3.58
N GLU A 105 -20.62 8.14 2.33
CA GLU A 105 -19.88 8.72 1.23
C GLU A 105 -19.81 10.25 1.35
N VAL A 106 -18.59 10.78 1.28
CA VAL A 106 -18.35 12.22 1.14
C VAL A 106 -18.53 12.60 -0.32
N THR A 107 -19.57 13.35 -0.62
CA THR A 107 -19.94 13.78 -1.98
C THR A 107 -19.35 15.12 -2.39
N GLY A 108 -18.80 15.88 -1.44
CA GLY A 108 -18.17 17.17 -1.71
C GLY A 108 -17.57 17.82 -0.48
N LEU A 109 -16.79 18.85 -0.72
CA LEU A 109 -16.17 19.69 0.31
C LEU A 109 -17.00 20.97 0.48
N ILE A 110 -17.07 21.49 1.70
CA ILE A 110 -17.81 22.72 2.04
C ILE A 110 -16.80 23.79 2.38
N GLY A 111 -16.81 24.89 1.59
CA GLY A 111 -15.95 26.06 1.83
C GLY A 111 -16.74 27.37 1.80
N ASP A 112 -16.21 28.36 2.48
CA ASP A 112 -16.70 29.75 2.43
C ASP A 112 -15.50 30.70 2.43
N ALA A 113 -15.54 31.69 1.54
CA ALA A 113 -14.49 32.72 1.38
C ALA A 113 -13.06 32.12 1.28
N GLY A 114 -12.93 30.98 0.60
CA GLY A 114 -11.65 30.27 0.42
C GLY A 114 -11.19 29.42 1.61
N ARG A 115 -11.96 29.36 2.70
CA ARG A 115 -11.67 28.50 3.86
C ARG A 115 -12.53 27.25 3.82
N LEU A 116 -11.94 26.10 4.17
CA LEU A 116 -12.69 24.87 4.30
C LEU A 116 -13.42 24.81 5.66
N LEU A 117 -14.69 24.37 5.62
CA LEU A 117 -15.58 24.32 6.79
C LEU A 117 -16.07 22.90 7.10
N GLY A 118 -15.90 21.95 6.19
CA GLY A 118 -16.39 20.59 6.40
C GLY A 118 -16.58 19.81 5.12
N VAL A 119 -17.40 18.76 5.22
CA VAL A 119 -17.73 17.85 4.12
C VAL A 119 -19.25 17.68 3.99
N ARG A 120 -19.72 17.40 2.78
CA ARG A 120 -21.11 17.04 2.48
C ARG A 120 -21.22 15.54 2.30
N THR A 121 -22.26 14.96 2.89
CA THR A 121 -22.62 13.57 2.77
C THR A 121 -24.10 13.42 2.42
N ALA A 122 -24.55 12.22 2.09
CA ALA A 122 -25.99 11.95 1.90
C ALA A 122 -26.82 12.17 3.17
N ALA A 123 -26.20 12.02 4.36
CA ALA A 123 -26.85 12.24 5.65
C ALA A 123 -26.84 13.73 6.13
N GLY A 124 -26.21 14.63 5.35
CA GLY A 124 -26.06 16.04 5.69
C GLY A 124 -24.62 16.52 5.73
N GLU A 125 -24.39 17.68 6.33
CA GLU A 125 -23.07 18.29 6.44
C GLU A 125 -22.38 17.90 7.75
N VAL A 126 -21.10 17.56 7.65
CA VAL A 126 -20.23 17.40 8.81
C VAL A 126 -19.21 18.51 8.81
N ARG A 127 -19.28 19.39 9.82
CA ARG A 127 -18.41 20.57 9.93
C ARG A 127 -17.22 20.30 10.84
N GLY A 128 -16.06 20.89 10.51
CA GLY A 128 -14.82 20.77 11.29
C GLY A 128 -13.86 21.91 11.00
N GLY A 129 -12.97 22.20 11.92
CA GLY A 129 -11.94 23.24 11.77
C GLY A 129 -10.84 22.88 10.76
N ARG A 130 -10.66 21.57 10.52
CA ARG A 130 -9.70 21.01 9.56
C ARG A 130 -10.30 19.76 8.92
N VAL A 131 -10.05 19.57 7.63
CA VAL A 131 -10.45 18.36 6.90
C VAL A 131 -9.23 17.76 6.23
N VAL A 132 -8.97 16.49 6.48
CA VAL A 132 -7.90 15.73 5.82
C VAL A 132 -8.51 14.86 4.73
N VAL A 133 -8.11 15.09 3.48
CA VAL A 133 -8.48 14.22 2.37
C VAL A 133 -7.45 13.10 2.23
N ALA A 134 -7.86 11.89 2.61
CA ALA A 134 -7.10 10.65 2.50
C ALA A 134 -7.87 9.61 1.66
N ALA A 135 -8.57 10.08 0.60
CA ALA A 135 -9.54 9.31 -0.18
C ALA A 135 -8.90 8.47 -1.31
N GLY A 136 -7.59 8.20 -1.24
CA GLY A 136 -6.89 7.37 -2.20
C GLY A 136 -7.09 7.86 -3.64
N ALA A 137 -7.50 6.98 -4.55
CA ALA A 137 -7.72 7.30 -5.96
C ALA A 137 -8.86 8.31 -6.19
N TRP A 138 -9.76 8.48 -5.21
CA TRP A 138 -10.89 9.41 -5.31
C TRP A 138 -10.58 10.83 -4.83
N SER A 139 -9.38 11.08 -4.31
CA SER A 139 -8.98 12.38 -3.76
C SER A 139 -9.14 13.51 -4.78
N GLY A 140 -8.78 13.29 -6.05
CA GLY A 140 -8.94 14.27 -7.11
C GLY A 140 -10.40 14.64 -7.39
N ARG A 141 -11.32 13.67 -7.32
CA ARG A 141 -12.76 13.94 -7.48
C ARG A 141 -13.33 14.82 -6.37
N LEU A 142 -12.88 14.60 -5.13
CA LEU A 142 -13.33 15.43 -4.01
C LEU A 142 -12.84 16.87 -4.15
N LEU A 143 -11.58 17.08 -4.53
CA LEU A 143 -11.00 18.41 -4.71
C LEU A 143 -11.63 19.16 -5.89
N ALA A 144 -12.07 18.45 -6.93
CA ALA A 144 -12.75 19.07 -8.07
C ALA A 144 -14.03 19.82 -7.67
N SER A 145 -14.69 19.46 -6.55
CA SER A 145 -15.85 20.20 -6.02
C SER A 145 -15.51 21.61 -5.53
N LEU A 146 -14.23 21.89 -5.30
CA LEU A 146 -13.69 23.24 -4.97
C LEU A 146 -13.01 23.93 -6.17
N GLY A 147 -13.09 23.35 -7.37
CA GLY A 147 -12.37 23.84 -8.55
C GLY A 147 -10.86 23.55 -8.51
N LEU A 148 -10.38 22.71 -7.60
CA LEU A 148 -8.98 22.31 -7.51
C LEU A 148 -8.71 21.10 -8.38
N HIS A 149 -7.58 21.13 -9.11
CA HIS A 149 -7.11 20.00 -9.89
C HIS A 149 -5.98 19.27 -9.15
N LEU A 150 -6.29 18.10 -8.61
CA LEU A 150 -5.28 17.22 -8.01
C LEU A 150 -4.96 16.09 -9.00
N PRO A 151 -3.74 16.02 -9.55
CA PRO A 151 -3.35 14.99 -10.52
C PRO A 151 -3.04 13.66 -9.82
N VAL A 152 -4.09 13.05 -9.28
CA VAL A 152 -4.09 11.70 -8.73
C VAL A 152 -5.08 10.86 -9.51
N GLU A 153 -4.55 9.86 -10.23
CA GLU A 153 -5.33 9.01 -11.11
C GLU A 153 -5.45 7.58 -10.55
N PRO A 154 -6.58 6.90 -10.82
CA PRO A 154 -6.73 5.49 -10.46
C PRO A 154 -5.87 4.60 -11.37
N VAL A 155 -4.99 3.82 -10.75
CA VAL A 155 -4.20 2.79 -11.44
C VAL A 155 -4.63 1.42 -10.90
N LYS A 156 -5.36 0.67 -11.73
CA LYS A 156 -5.91 -0.64 -11.37
C LYS A 156 -4.80 -1.68 -11.26
N GLY A 157 -4.93 -2.55 -10.28
CA GLY A 157 -4.09 -3.73 -10.12
C GLY A 157 -4.91 -4.90 -9.66
N GLN A 158 -4.75 -6.03 -10.33
CA GLN A 158 -5.43 -7.28 -10.01
C GLN A 158 -4.47 -8.24 -9.32
N MET A 159 -5.02 -9.08 -8.46
CA MET A 159 -4.30 -10.08 -7.68
C MET A 159 -5.11 -11.36 -7.56
N ILE A 160 -4.43 -12.49 -7.51
CA ILE A 160 -5.04 -13.81 -7.25
C ILE A 160 -4.49 -14.40 -5.96
N LEU A 161 -5.29 -15.24 -5.32
CA LEU A 161 -4.97 -15.89 -4.05
C LEU A 161 -5.09 -17.40 -4.22
N TYR A 162 -4.00 -18.11 -3.95
CA TYR A 162 -3.96 -19.56 -3.91
C TYR A 162 -4.16 -20.08 -2.49
N LYS A 163 -4.75 -21.26 -2.37
CA LYS A 163 -4.74 -22.06 -1.14
C LYS A 163 -3.66 -23.15 -1.26
N CYS A 164 -2.71 -23.11 -0.33
CA CYS A 164 -1.59 -24.04 -0.26
C CYS A 164 -1.43 -24.59 1.17
N ALA A 165 -0.40 -25.41 1.42
CA ALA A 165 0.04 -25.75 2.75
C ALA A 165 0.67 -24.52 3.44
N GLU A 166 0.70 -24.51 4.78
CA GLU A 166 1.20 -23.36 5.56
C GLU A 166 2.68 -23.08 5.33
N ASP A 167 3.46 -24.11 5.05
CA ASP A 167 4.91 -24.07 4.79
C ASP A 167 5.27 -24.01 3.29
N PHE A 168 4.29 -23.89 2.40
CA PHE A 168 4.49 -23.91 0.95
C PHE A 168 5.50 -22.85 0.46
N LEU A 169 5.42 -21.63 0.98
CA LEU A 169 6.28 -20.51 0.58
C LEU A 169 6.85 -19.82 1.84
N PRO A 170 8.15 -20.03 2.16
CA PRO A 170 8.73 -19.50 3.41
C PRO A 170 9.06 -18.02 3.37
N ALA A 171 9.22 -17.42 2.18
CA ALA A 171 9.57 -16.01 1.99
C ALA A 171 8.88 -15.43 0.76
N MET A 172 8.82 -14.10 0.68
CA MET A 172 8.34 -13.43 -0.52
C MET A 172 9.32 -13.64 -1.68
N VAL A 173 8.78 -13.77 -2.88
CA VAL A 173 9.55 -13.89 -4.13
C VAL A 173 9.06 -12.84 -5.12
N LEU A 174 9.98 -12.17 -5.81
CA LEU A 174 9.72 -11.12 -6.80
C LEU A 174 10.57 -11.39 -8.06
N ALA A 175 9.93 -11.42 -9.22
CA ALA A 175 10.59 -11.50 -10.53
C ALA A 175 9.74 -10.76 -11.58
N GLY A 176 10.37 -10.06 -12.53
CA GLY A 176 9.68 -9.43 -13.65
C GLY A 176 8.50 -8.52 -13.26
N GLY A 177 8.54 -7.88 -12.09
CA GLY A 177 7.44 -7.06 -11.57
C GLY A 177 6.26 -7.85 -11.00
N ARG A 178 6.32 -9.19 -10.98
CA ARG A 178 5.37 -10.10 -10.33
C ARG A 178 5.93 -10.59 -9.01
N TYR A 179 5.06 -10.78 -8.03
CA TYR A 179 5.45 -11.24 -6.69
C TYR A 179 4.52 -12.34 -6.19
N ALA A 180 5.09 -13.22 -5.35
CA ALA A 180 4.35 -14.16 -4.53
C ALA A 180 4.61 -13.84 -3.05
N ILE A 181 3.54 -13.70 -2.27
CA ILE A 181 3.58 -13.32 -0.85
C ILE A 181 2.93 -14.42 -0.03
N PRO A 182 3.68 -15.07 0.89
CA PRO A 182 3.11 -16.08 1.79
C PRO A 182 2.25 -15.44 2.87
N ARG A 183 1.21 -16.18 3.29
CA ARG A 183 0.39 -15.88 4.46
C ARG A 183 0.55 -16.99 5.48
N LYS A 184 0.44 -16.68 6.77
CA LYS A 184 0.62 -17.66 7.85
C LYS A 184 -0.35 -18.85 7.79
N ASP A 185 -1.50 -18.67 7.15
CA ASP A 185 -2.55 -19.68 7.00
C ASP A 185 -2.45 -20.49 5.69
N GLY A 186 -1.30 -20.49 5.06
CA GLY A 186 -1.01 -21.24 3.84
C GLY A 186 -1.53 -20.61 2.55
N HIS A 187 -2.13 -19.41 2.60
CA HIS A 187 -2.45 -18.72 1.37
C HIS A 187 -1.19 -18.10 0.75
N VAL A 188 -1.15 -18.10 -0.58
CA VAL A 188 -0.13 -17.39 -1.38
C VAL A 188 -0.80 -16.36 -2.26
N LEU A 189 -0.48 -15.10 -2.01
CA LEU A 189 -0.97 -13.97 -2.80
C LEU A 189 -0.02 -13.74 -3.97
N VAL A 190 -0.54 -13.76 -5.20
CA VAL A 190 0.24 -13.43 -6.40
C VAL A 190 -0.31 -12.16 -7.05
N GLY A 191 0.57 -11.27 -7.40
CA GLY A 191 0.24 -9.96 -8.01
C GLY A 191 1.42 -9.35 -8.72
N SER A 192 1.22 -8.24 -9.40
CA SER A 192 -0.06 -7.62 -9.69
C SER A 192 -0.06 -7.09 -11.12
N THR A 193 -1.22 -6.85 -11.69
CA THR A 193 -1.31 -6.09 -12.93
C THR A 193 -1.12 -4.59 -12.71
N LEU A 194 -0.94 -3.85 -13.78
CA LEU A 194 -0.92 -2.39 -13.82
C LEU A 194 -1.72 -1.95 -15.04
N GLU A 195 -2.88 -1.33 -14.80
CA GLU A 195 -3.86 -1.02 -15.83
C GLU A 195 -4.43 0.39 -15.65
N HIS A 196 -4.61 1.12 -16.75
CA HIS A 196 -5.25 2.43 -16.78
C HIS A 196 -6.71 2.26 -17.23
N ALA A 197 -7.58 1.80 -16.33
CA ALA A 197 -9.00 1.50 -16.59
C ALA A 197 -9.95 2.48 -15.88
N GLY A 198 -9.47 3.67 -15.54
CA GLY A 198 -10.25 4.62 -14.74
C GLY A 198 -10.66 4.01 -13.40
N PHE A 199 -11.91 4.25 -12.98
CA PHE A 199 -12.42 3.77 -11.69
C PHE A 199 -13.03 2.35 -11.76
N ASP A 200 -12.93 1.66 -12.88
CA ASP A 200 -13.40 0.28 -12.98
C ASP A 200 -12.52 -0.67 -12.16
N LYS A 201 -13.16 -1.37 -11.21
CA LYS A 201 -12.54 -2.40 -10.36
C LYS A 201 -12.95 -3.83 -10.73
N THR A 202 -13.60 -4.01 -11.86
CA THR A 202 -14.04 -5.35 -12.32
C THR A 202 -12.82 -6.20 -12.64
N PRO A 203 -12.61 -7.37 -12.00
CA PRO A 203 -11.60 -8.32 -12.40
C PRO A 203 -11.85 -8.83 -13.82
N THR A 204 -10.78 -9.10 -14.59
CA THR A 204 -10.88 -9.56 -15.98
C THR A 204 -10.26 -10.94 -16.14
N GLN A 205 -10.79 -11.73 -17.07
CA GLN A 205 -10.29 -13.08 -17.36
C GLN A 205 -8.85 -13.05 -17.87
N ASP A 206 -8.50 -12.10 -18.75
CA ASP A 206 -7.14 -11.95 -19.29
C ASP A 206 -6.13 -11.69 -18.19
N ALA A 207 -6.48 -10.83 -17.21
CA ALA A 207 -5.61 -10.60 -16.06
C ALA A 207 -5.48 -11.84 -15.17
N PHE A 208 -6.56 -12.58 -14.97
CA PHE A 208 -6.51 -13.85 -14.23
C PHE A 208 -5.55 -14.83 -14.87
N GLU A 209 -5.67 -15.06 -16.18
CA GLU A 209 -4.80 -15.97 -16.93
C GLU A 209 -3.34 -15.52 -16.91
N SER A 210 -3.08 -14.22 -17.11
CA SER A 210 -1.73 -13.64 -17.03
C SER A 210 -1.10 -13.81 -15.64
N LEU A 211 -1.88 -13.56 -14.58
CA LEU A 211 -1.40 -13.74 -13.20
C LEU A 211 -1.14 -15.21 -12.88
N LYS A 212 -2.01 -16.11 -13.35
CA LYS A 212 -1.85 -17.55 -13.17
C LYS A 212 -0.61 -18.06 -13.89
N ALA A 213 -0.40 -17.67 -15.14
CA ALA A 213 0.80 -18.03 -15.90
C ALA A 213 2.09 -17.54 -15.19
N SER A 214 2.11 -16.29 -14.75
CA SER A 214 3.25 -15.75 -13.98
C SER A 214 3.46 -16.47 -12.64
N ALA A 215 2.38 -16.90 -11.96
CA ALA A 215 2.47 -17.66 -10.72
C ALA A 215 3.08 -19.03 -10.95
N GLU A 216 2.67 -19.73 -12.01
CA GLU A 216 3.16 -21.07 -12.38
C GLU A 216 4.61 -21.02 -12.91
N GLU A 217 5.03 -19.95 -13.55
CA GLU A 217 6.43 -19.70 -13.91
C GLU A 217 7.30 -19.48 -12.67
N LEU A 218 6.84 -18.61 -11.76
CA LEU A 218 7.57 -18.27 -10.54
C LEU A 218 7.65 -19.45 -9.58
N LEU A 219 6.54 -20.16 -9.40
CA LEU A 219 6.34 -21.28 -8.49
C LEU A 219 5.59 -22.42 -9.19
N PRO A 220 6.26 -23.29 -9.96
CA PRO A 220 5.61 -24.35 -10.76
C PRO A 220 4.69 -25.30 -9.94
N ALA A 221 4.96 -25.45 -8.65
CA ALA A 221 4.12 -26.23 -7.77
C ALA A 221 2.71 -25.62 -7.52
N LEU A 222 2.46 -24.36 -7.97
CA LEU A 222 1.12 -23.78 -7.99
C LEU A 222 0.26 -24.31 -9.14
N LYS A 223 0.85 -25.02 -10.11
CA LYS A 223 0.09 -25.67 -11.19
C LYS A 223 -0.86 -26.70 -10.60
N GLY A 224 -2.16 -26.46 -10.80
CA GLY A 224 -3.21 -27.30 -10.22
C GLY A 224 -3.61 -26.95 -8.79
N ALA A 225 -2.96 -25.99 -8.14
CA ALA A 225 -3.41 -25.47 -6.86
C ALA A 225 -4.71 -24.66 -7.02
N GLU A 226 -5.56 -24.69 -5.99
CA GLU A 226 -6.84 -23.98 -5.99
C GLU A 226 -6.63 -22.48 -5.90
N VAL A 227 -7.21 -21.71 -6.83
CA VAL A 227 -7.34 -20.24 -6.73
C VAL A 227 -8.63 -19.93 -6.00
N VAL A 228 -8.52 -19.41 -4.78
CA VAL A 228 -9.66 -19.10 -3.88
C VAL A 228 -10.08 -17.63 -3.92
N GLY A 229 -9.38 -16.79 -4.67
CA GLY A 229 -9.74 -15.38 -4.80
C GLY A 229 -9.10 -14.69 -6.00
N HIS A 230 -9.86 -13.77 -6.61
CA HIS A 230 -9.40 -12.86 -7.66
C HIS A 230 -10.13 -11.52 -7.47
N TRP A 231 -9.38 -10.44 -7.35
CA TRP A 231 -9.94 -9.09 -7.16
C TRP A 231 -9.06 -8.01 -7.75
N ALA A 232 -9.62 -6.81 -7.88
CA ALA A 232 -8.93 -5.61 -8.30
C ALA A 232 -8.98 -4.51 -7.23
N GLY A 233 -7.95 -3.67 -7.21
CA GLY A 233 -7.91 -2.44 -6.41
C GLY A 233 -7.39 -1.27 -7.24
N LEU A 234 -7.64 -0.04 -6.78
CA LEU A 234 -7.18 1.18 -7.43
C LEU A 234 -6.08 1.83 -6.59
N ARG A 235 -4.91 1.93 -7.16
CA ARG A 235 -3.80 2.69 -6.56
C ARG A 235 -3.99 4.16 -6.86
N PRO A 236 -3.72 5.07 -5.91
CA PRO A 236 -3.75 6.52 -6.14
C PRO A 236 -2.48 6.98 -6.85
N GLY A 237 -2.45 6.89 -8.18
CA GLY A 237 -1.30 7.26 -8.98
C GLY A 237 -1.09 8.77 -8.99
N SER A 238 0.03 9.25 -8.45
CA SER A 238 0.49 10.63 -8.52
C SER A 238 1.67 10.75 -9.50
N ALA A 239 1.97 11.96 -9.93
CA ALA A 239 3.16 12.22 -10.74
C ALA A 239 4.41 11.72 -10.00
N GLU A 240 5.26 10.95 -10.69
CA GLU A 240 6.50 10.36 -10.16
C GLU A 240 6.31 9.50 -8.90
N GLY A 241 5.05 9.18 -8.52
CA GLY A 241 4.74 8.44 -7.29
C GLY A 241 4.95 9.23 -5.99
N ILE A 242 5.13 10.55 -6.10
CA ILE A 242 5.34 11.44 -4.93
C ILE A 242 3.98 11.83 -4.34
N PRO A 243 3.70 11.50 -3.06
CA PRO A 243 2.42 11.83 -2.43
C PRO A 243 2.24 13.33 -2.18
N TYR A 244 1.00 13.72 -1.90
CA TYR A 244 0.62 15.05 -1.44
C TYR A 244 0.37 14.98 0.07
N ILE A 245 1.20 15.69 0.85
CA ILE A 245 1.12 15.73 2.33
C ILE A 245 1.23 17.17 2.79
N GLY A 246 0.17 17.73 3.39
CA GLY A 246 0.18 19.08 3.91
C GLY A 246 -1.10 19.85 3.64
N GLU A 247 -1.12 21.13 4.03
CA GLU A 247 -2.23 22.05 3.82
C GLU A 247 -2.25 22.58 2.39
N VAL A 248 -3.45 22.78 1.84
CA VAL A 248 -3.66 23.44 0.55
C VAL A 248 -3.67 24.94 0.76
N PRO A 249 -2.67 25.71 0.28
CA PRO A 249 -2.53 27.14 0.63
C PRO A 249 -3.73 28.00 0.22
N SER A 250 -4.36 27.67 -0.90
CA SER A 250 -5.56 28.40 -1.40
C SER A 250 -6.83 28.10 -0.61
N HIS A 251 -6.84 27.07 0.24
CA HIS A 251 -8.00 26.64 1.03
C HIS A 251 -7.58 26.29 2.46
N PRO A 252 -7.32 27.28 3.33
CA PRO A 252 -6.98 27.05 4.73
C PRO A 252 -7.97 26.10 5.41
N GLY A 253 -7.45 25.14 6.16
CA GLY A 253 -8.22 24.07 6.77
C GLY A 253 -8.37 22.80 5.92
N LEU A 254 -7.99 22.83 4.62
CA LEU A 254 -7.91 21.65 3.77
C LEU A 254 -6.51 21.05 3.80
N TRP A 255 -6.42 19.80 4.23
CA TRP A 255 -5.19 19.03 4.33
C TRP A 255 -5.24 17.80 3.44
N LEU A 256 -4.12 17.41 2.85
CA LEU A 256 -4.01 16.22 2.01
C LEU A 256 -3.06 15.20 2.63
N ASN A 257 -3.42 13.92 2.52
CA ASN A 257 -2.53 12.78 2.72
C ASN A 257 -2.90 11.69 1.70
N CYS A 258 -2.48 11.85 0.47
CA CYS A 258 -2.94 11.01 -0.65
C CYS A 258 -1.90 10.93 -1.78
N GLY A 259 -2.19 10.14 -2.82
CA GLY A 259 -1.31 10.04 -3.98
C GLY A 259 -0.07 9.15 -3.78
N HIS A 260 -0.08 8.21 -2.83
CA HIS A 260 1.08 7.35 -2.50
C HIS A 260 1.38 6.27 -3.53
N TYR A 261 0.57 6.10 -4.55
CA TYR A 261 0.70 5.14 -5.63
C TYR A 261 0.95 3.71 -5.14
N ARG A 262 2.13 3.14 -5.47
CA ARG A 262 2.50 1.75 -5.12
C ARG A 262 3.07 1.62 -3.70
N ASN A 263 3.42 2.72 -3.07
CA ASN A 263 4.18 2.75 -1.82
C ASN A 263 3.33 3.13 -0.60
N GLY A 264 2.00 3.22 -0.75
CA GLY A 264 1.11 3.72 0.30
C GLY A 264 1.28 3.01 1.63
N LEU A 265 1.33 1.68 1.64
CA LEU A 265 1.48 0.93 2.88
C LEU A 265 2.84 1.18 3.55
N VAL A 266 3.95 1.09 2.80
CA VAL A 266 5.29 1.27 3.38
C VAL A 266 5.55 2.70 3.84
N LEU A 267 4.93 3.70 3.20
CA LEU A 267 5.07 5.12 3.53
C LEU A 267 4.08 5.60 4.60
N ALA A 268 2.97 4.90 4.82
CA ALA A 268 1.88 5.36 5.70
C ALA A 268 2.35 5.84 7.09
N PRO A 269 3.25 5.15 7.81
CA PRO A 269 3.70 5.62 9.11
C PRO A 269 4.38 7.00 9.05
N ALA A 270 5.30 7.17 8.11
CA ALA A 270 6.03 8.44 7.94
C ALA A 270 5.11 9.55 7.41
N SER A 271 4.19 9.23 6.49
CA SER A 271 3.23 10.19 5.95
C SER A 271 2.27 10.71 7.02
N CYS A 272 1.78 9.81 7.89
CA CYS A 272 0.89 10.20 8.99
C CYS A 272 1.64 11.03 10.04
N GLU A 273 2.88 10.66 10.36
CA GLU A 273 3.71 11.42 11.30
C GLU A 273 4.04 12.81 10.76
N LEU A 274 4.46 12.90 9.49
CA LEU A 274 4.72 14.19 8.83
C LEU A 274 3.46 15.07 8.84
N LEU A 275 2.32 14.53 8.44
CA LEU A 275 1.06 15.28 8.43
C LEU A 275 0.71 15.76 9.84
N LYS A 276 0.83 14.90 10.85
CA LYS A 276 0.60 15.26 12.26
C LYS A 276 1.50 16.42 12.69
N ASN A 277 2.80 16.34 12.42
CA ASN A 277 3.73 17.39 12.77
C ASN A 277 3.31 18.74 12.15
N LEU A 278 2.98 18.75 10.85
CA LEU A 278 2.53 19.95 10.16
C LEU A 278 1.22 20.52 10.73
N MET A 279 0.24 19.64 11.01
CA MET A 279 -1.05 20.06 11.55
C MET A 279 -0.95 20.62 12.98
N LEU A 280 -0.01 20.14 13.78
CA LEU A 280 0.19 20.57 15.16
C LEU A 280 1.24 21.69 15.30
N GLY A 281 1.94 22.05 14.23
CA GLY A 281 3.04 23.02 14.28
C GLY A 281 4.28 22.47 14.96
N GLU A 282 4.45 21.16 14.95
CA GLU A 282 5.66 20.47 15.47
C GLU A 282 6.75 20.44 14.39
N ALA A 283 7.99 20.21 14.82
CA ALA A 283 9.11 20.03 13.88
C ALA A 283 8.86 18.80 12.99
N PRO A 284 8.88 18.94 11.66
CA PRO A 284 8.62 17.83 10.76
C PRO A 284 9.76 16.81 10.80
N ILE A 285 9.42 15.51 10.70
CA ILE A 285 10.40 14.40 10.71
C ILE A 285 11.33 14.37 9.49
N ILE A 286 10.90 14.99 8.38
CA ILE A 286 11.66 15.16 7.12
C ILE A 286 11.28 16.51 6.50
N ASP A 287 12.06 16.97 5.52
CA ASP A 287 11.67 18.14 4.73
C ASP A 287 10.31 17.94 4.06
N PRO A 288 9.29 18.76 4.37
CA PRO A 288 7.95 18.62 3.81
C PRO A 288 7.83 19.15 2.38
N GLN A 289 8.78 19.98 1.93
CA GLN A 289 8.68 20.73 0.68
C GLN A 289 8.40 19.84 -0.55
N PRO A 290 9.07 18.68 -0.74
CA PRO A 290 8.79 17.82 -1.90
C PRO A 290 7.37 17.23 -1.92
N TYR A 291 6.70 17.17 -0.77
CA TYR A 291 5.37 16.58 -0.60
C TYR A 291 4.25 17.62 -0.52
N ALA A 292 4.61 18.87 -0.36
CA ALA A 292 3.64 19.95 -0.18
C ALA A 292 2.69 20.07 -1.38
N PRO A 293 1.38 20.35 -1.16
CA PRO A 293 0.43 20.64 -2.23
C PRO A 293 0.76 21.95 -3.00
N ALA A 294 1.46 22.86 -2.37
CA ALA A 294 1.84 24.16 -2.96
C ALA A 294 2.62 23.99 -4.27
N GLY A 295 2.12 24.61 -5.35
CA GLY A 295 2.73 24.54 -6.69
C GLY A 295 2.58 23.19 -7.40
N ARG A 296 1.79 22.26 -6.82
CA ARG A 296 1.53 20.93 -7.40
C ARG A 296 0.04 20.65 -7.66
N LEU A 297 -0.84 21.61 -7.36
CA LEU A 297 -2.28 21.60 -7.64
C LEU A 297 -2.61 22.55 -8.77
#